data_2aae8df49db2e387d1e4bc264db36297
#
_entry.id   2aae8df49db2e387d1e4bc264db36297
#
_cell.length_a   1.000
_cell.length_b   1.000
_cell.length_c   1.000
_cell.angle_alpha   90.00
_cell.angle_beta   90.00
_cell.angle_gamma   90.00
#
_symmetry.space_group_name_H-M   'P 1'
#
loop_
_entity.id
_entity.type
_entity.pdbx_description
1 polymer ?
#
loop_
_entity_poly.entity_id
_entity_poly.type
_entity_poly.pdbx_seq_one_letter_code
_entity_poly.pdbx_strand_id
1 'polypeptide(L)'
;MLMLVMSNNFMQLFFGWEAVGLASYLLIGFWFPRPSAAFANLKAFLVNRVGDFGFLIGIAAVFYWCGSLDYAEVFANTHLIDGKSFEPWAGASWSIPTFIGIWLFIGAMGKSAQVPLHVWLPDSMEGPTPISALIHAATMVTAGIFMVARMSPIYELSETALAFVLFIGATTAFFTGLIGIVQNDIKRVVAYSTLSQLGYMTVALGVSAYSAAIFHLMTHAFFKALLFLGAGSVIIGMHHQQDMRRMGGLRKYMPITHITMWIGTLALVGTPFFSGYFSKDSIILAAQAAAGQGGWVQMYAYWAVLLGVFVTSVYSFRLLYLTFFGPERFREVHEAHAGHDVHEGHDTHAHEPHESPAVVTMPLVLLAIASLGIGFFTVGPMLFGDFFAGAIRVLPEHDTLAAVAQAIWHDEHGWVSAAVGFGLHFIASPVFWLAFAGFALTTYIYLFNPSLADRIRSAAAWPVRVLENKYGFDDLWIKGLAGGSVRLGQRL
;
A
#
# COMPACT_ATOMS: atom_id res chain seq x y z
N MET A 1 5.38 -14.86 8.91
CA MET A 1 4.02 -14.38 8.59
C MET A 1 2.94 -15.39 9.00
N LEU A 2 3.02 -16.68 8.62
CA LEU A 2 2.03 -17.68 9.03
C LEU A 2 1.89 -17.77 10.56
N MET A 3 2.98 -17.81 11.32
CA MET A 3 2.95 -17.79 12.79
C MET A 3 2.19 -16.59 13.34
N LEU A 4 2.31 -15.42 12.70
CA LEU A 4 1.59 -14.20 13.06
C LEU A 4 0.08 -14.37 12.80
N VAL A 5 -0.31 -14.79 11.59
CA VAL A 5 -1.71 -14.86 11.17
C VAL A 5 -2.46 -15.98 11.89
N MET A 6 -1.79 -17.08 12.21
CA MET A 6 -2.36 -18.24 12.91
C MET A 6 -2.34 -18.09 14.43
N SER A 7 -1.94 -16.94 14.99
CA SER A 7 -1.94 -16.72 16.43
C SER A 7 -3.37 -16.69 16.98
N ASN A 8 -3.54 -17.22 18.19
CA ASN A 8 -4.78 -17.17 18.97
C ASN A 8 -4.68 -16.25 20.21
N ASN A 9 -3.51 -15.61 20.40
CA ASN A 9 -3.28 -14.71 21.50
C ASN A 9 -2.33 -13.58 21.11
N PHE A 10 -2.34 -12.48 21.87
CA PHE A 10 -1.53 -11.28 21.61
C PHE A 10 -0.03 -11.52 21.71
N MET A 11 0.43 -12.43 22.60
CA MET A 11 1.84 -12.72 22.76
C MET A 11 2.41 -13.47 21.55
N GLN A 12 1.71 -14.49 21.07
CA GLN A 12 2.08 -15.24 19.87
C GLN A 12 2.05 -14.33 18.63
N LEU A 13 1.04 -13.44 18.54
CA LEU A 13 0.98 -12.41 17.49
C LEU A 13 2.24 -11.53 17.54
N PHE A 14 2.64 -11.07 18.73
CA PHE A 14 3.83 -10.23 18.89
C PHE A 14 5.12 -10.96 18.52
N PHE A 15 5.30 -12.23 18.88
CA PHE A 15 6.44 -13.03 18.43
C PHE A 15 6.51 -13.12 16.90
N GLY A 16 5.38 -13.38 16.24
CA GLY A 16 5.32 -13.37 14.78
C GLY A 16 5.61 -12.01 14.19
N TRP A 17 5.16 -10.94 14.86
CA TRP A 17 5.39 -9.54 14.50
C TRP A 17 6.87 -9.14 14.52
N GLU A 18 7.59 -9.58 15.55
CA GLU A 18 9.01 -9.39 15.67
C GLU A 18 9.81 -10.23 14.66
N ALA A 19 9.39 -11.48 14.45
CA ALA A 19 10.03 -12.37 13.50
C ALA A 19 9.97 -11.82 12.05
N VAL A 20 8.83 -11.25 11.62
CA VAL A 20 8.74 -10.63 10.28
C VAL A 20 9.55 -9.33 10.22
N GLY A 21 9.68 -8.59 11.31
CA GLY A 21 10.56 -7.42 11.42
C GLY A 21 12.03 -7.78 11.23
N LEU A 22 12.50 -8.83 11.91
CA LEU A 22 13.86 -9.33 11.77
C LEU A 22 14.12 -9.87 10.37
N ALA A 23 13.19 -10.66 9.81
CA ALA A 23 13.30 -11.16 8.45
C ALA A 23 13.42 -10.01 7.43
N SER A 24 12.62 -8.97 7.58
CA SER A 24 12.67 -7.77 6.74
C SER A 24 14.02 -7.06 6.84
N TYR A 25 14.56 -6.89 8.05
CA TYR A 25 15.89 -6.29 8.26
C TYR A 25 16.97 -7.04 7.46
N LEU A 26 17.01 -8.37 7.58
CA LEU A 26 17.98 -9.21 6.87
C LEU A 26 17.80 -9.18 5.35
N LEU A 27 16.55 -9.20 4.90
CA LEU A 27 16.22 -9.22 3.48
C LEU A 27 16.48 -7.87 2.78
N ILE A 28 16.20 -6.75 3.44
CA ILE A 28 16.53 -5.41 2.91
C ILE A 28 18.04 -5.23 2.85
N GLY A 29 18.74 -5.69 3.87
CA GLY A 29 20.21 -5.66 3.96
C GLY A 29 20.92 -6.77 3.19
N PHE A 30 20.29 -7.45 2.24
CA PHE A 30 20.89 -8.54 1.46
C PHE A 30 22.23 -8.13 0.83
N TRP A 31 22.29 -6.94 0.29
CA TRP A 31 23.52 -6.34 -0.26
C TRP A 31 24.29 -5.54 0.81
N PHE A 32 24.53 -6.14 1.98
CA PHE A 32 25.16 -5.49 3.14
C PHE A 32 26.49 -4.75 2.87
N PRO A 33 27.32 -5.12 1.87
CA PRO A 33 28.51 -4.33 1.52
C PRO A 33 28.19 -2.94 0.95
N ARG A 34 26.94 -2.70 0.50
CA ARG A 34 26.51 -1.41 -0.03
C ARG A 34 26.06 -0.50 1.11
N PRO A 35 26.66 0.70 1.29
CA PRO A 35 26.27 1.64 2.36
C PRO A 35 24.78 2.02 2.30
N SER A 36 24.19 2.13 1.08
CA SER A 36 22.77 2.43 0.90
C SER A 36 21.87 1.32 1.45
N ALA A 37 22.21 0.05 1.24
CA ALA A 37 21.44 -1.08 1.76
C ALA A 37 21.59 -1.20 3.28
N ALA A 38 22.79 -0.97 3.84
CA ALA A 38 23.03 -0.94 5.27
C ALA A 38 22.27 0.21 5.96
N PHE A 39 22.17 1.38 5.33
CA PHE A 39 21.35 2.49 5.82
C PHE A 39 19.84 2.15 5.75
N ALA A 40 19.39 1.59 4.64
CA ALA A 40 17.99 1.27 4.41
C ALA A 40 17.45 0.22 5.38
N ASN A 41 18.22 -0.85 5.65
CA ASN A 41 17.79 -1.88 6.59
C ASN A 41 17.78 -1.38 8.04
N LEU A 42 18.77 -0.58 8.44
CA LEU A 42 18.79 0.03 9.76
C LEU A 42 17.62 1.00 9.95
N LYS A 43 17.35 1.85 8.96
CA LYS A 43 16.19 2.76 8.97
C LYS A 43 14.88 1.99 9.09
N ALA A 44 14.69 0.94 8.28
CA ALA A 44 13.51 0.10 8.34
C ALA A 44 13.33 -0.54 9.71
N PHE A 45 14.40 -1.07 10.29
CA PHE A 45 14.35 -1.69 11.61
C PHE A 45 13.99 -0.68 12.71
N LEU A 46 14.67 0.47 12.78
CA LEU A 46 14.45 1.47 13.83
C LEU A 46 13.06 2.10 13.77
N VAL A 47 12.57 2.45 12.57
CA VAL A 47 11.22 3.02 12.41
C VAL A 47 10.15 2.01 12.81
N ASN A 48 10.32 0.73 12.44
CA ASN A 48 9.40 -0.32 12.87
C ASN A 48 9.44 -0.50 14.40
N ARG A 49 10.60 -0.40 15.07
CA ARG A 49 10.70 -0.48 16.52
C ARG A 49 9.92 0.59 17.27
N VAL A 50 9.80 1.79 16.70
CA VAL A 50 8.90 2.82 17.26
C VAL A 50 7.46 2.32 17.27
N GLY A 51 7.00 1.71 16.18
CA GLY A 51 5.68 1.08 16.11
C GLY A 51 5.55 -0.10 17.08
N ASP A 52 6.55 -0.99 17.12
CA ASP A 52 6.55 -2.19 17.98
C ASP A 52 6.46 -1.84 19.46
N PHE A 53 7.10 -0.73 19.88
CA PHE A 53 6.96 -0.21 21.25
C PHE A 53 5.53 0.23 21.56
N GLY A 54 4.90 0.94 20.62
CA GLY A 54 3.47 1.29 20.75
C GLY A 54 2.59 0.05 20.85
N PHE A 55 2.86 -0.97 20.03
CA PHE A 55 2.14 -2.23 20.06
C PHE A 55 2.23 -2.94 21.42
N LEU A 56 3.43 -2.96 22.03
CA LEU A 56 3.64 -3.52 23.36
C LEU A 56 2.82 -2.79 24.44
N ILE A 57 2.74 -1.45 24.39
CA ILE A 57 1.89 -0.69 25.31
C ILE A 57 0.42 -1.09 25.14
N GLY A 58 -0.06 -1.24 23.89
CA GLY A 58 -1.41 -1.70 23.61
C GLY A 58 -1.67 -3.10 24.17
N ILE A 59 -0.75 -4.05 23.98
CA ILE A 59 -0.84 -5.42 24.53
C ILE A 59 -0.84 -5.42 26.07
N ALA A 60 0.05 -4.62 26.69
CA ALA A 60 0.09 -4.47 28.14
C ALA A 60 -1.22 -3.89 28.69
N ALA A 61 -1.82 -2.93 27.97
CA ALA A 61 -3.10 -2.35 28.32
C ALA A 61 -4.25 -3.40 28.22
N VAL A 62 -4.27 -4.21 27.16
CA VAL A 62 -5.23 -5.34 27.05
C VAL A 62 -5.09 -6.26 28.24
N PHE A 63 -3.87 -6.69 28.57
CA PHE A 63 -3.64 -7.58 29.72
C PHE A 63 -4.07 -6.94 31.04
N TYR A 64 -3.76 -5.66 31.24
CA TYR A 64 -4.08 -4.95 32.48
C TYR A 64 -5.59 -4.83 32.73
N TRP A 65 -6.38 -4.53 31.71
CA TRP A 65 -7.82 -4.31 31.87
C TRP A 65 -8.68 -5.53 31.58
N CYS A 66 -8.28 -6.43 30.68
CA CYS A 66 -9.04 -7.65 30.37
C CYS A 66 -8.56 -8.88 31.14
N GLY A 67 -7.39 -8.83 31.80
CA GLY A 67 -6.83 -9.92 32.61
C GLY A 67 -6.30 -11.11 31.81
N SER A 68 -6.32 -11.05 30.47
CA SER A 68 -5.88 -12.13 29.58
C SER A 68 -5.23 -11.58 28.33
N LEU A 69 -4.47 -12.44 27.63
CA LEU A 69 -3.94 -12.20 26.29
C LEU A 69 -4.54 -13.15 25.23
N ASP A 70 -5.34 -14.14 25.66
CA ASP A 70 -6.06 -15.02 24.73
C ASP A 70 -7.20 -14.27 24.04
N TYR A 71 -7.31 -14.42 22.72
CA TYR A 71 -8.33 -13.67 21.96
C TYR A 71 -9.75 -14.02 22.39
N ALA A 72 -10.04 -15.31 22.62
CA ALA A 72 -11.39 -15.73 23.00
C ALA A 72 -11.79 -15.12 24.34
N GLU A 73 -10.87 -15.10 25.32
CA GLU A 73 -11.12 -14.50 26.63
C GLU A 73 -11.24 -12.99 26.57
N VAL A 74 -10.33 -12.32 25.85
CA VAL A 74 -10.34 -10.85 25.69
C VAL A 74 -11.64 -10.39 25.00
N PHE A 75 -12.05 -11.08 23.93
CA PHE A 75 -13.24 -10.69 23.18
C PHE A 75 -14.55 -11.02 23.92
N ALA A 76 -14.57 -12.06 24.76
CA ALA A 76 -15.67 -12.31 25.67
C ALA A 76 -15.75 -11.25 26.79
N ASN A 77 -14.63 -10.71 27.21
CA ASN A 77 -14.49 -9.77 28.31
C ASN A 77 -14.48 -8.28 27.87
N THR A 78 -14.88 -7.98 26.64
CA THR A 78 -14.95 -6.58 26.14
C THR A 78 -15.82 -5.68 27.01
N HIS A 79 -16.83 -6.22 27.71
CA HIS A 79 -17.66 -5.51 28.69
C HIS A 79 -16.87 -4.93 29.89
N LEU A 80 -15.65 -5.43 30.14
CA LEU A 80 -14.76 -4.90 31.19
C LEU A 80 -14.16 -3.56 30.82
N ILE A 81 -14.06 -3.23 29.52
CA ILE A 81 -13.45 -2.01 29.01
C ILE A 81 -14.48 -1.08 28.35
N ASP A 82 -15.62 -1.61 27.91
CA ASP A 82 -16.66 -0.85 27.23
C ASP A 82 -17.23 0.26 28.10
N GLY A 83 -17.30 1.47 27.55
CA GLY A 83 -17.78 2.68 28.25
C GLY A 83 -16.93 3.13 29.44
N LYS A 84 -15.81 2.46 29.73
CA LYS A 84 -14.94 2.78 30.87
C LYS A 84 -13.81 3.72 30.51
N SER A 85 -13.40 4.51 31.50
CA SER A 85 -12.29 5.48 31.41
C SER A 85 -11.34 5.33 32.59
N PHE A 86 -10.14 5.83 32.44
CA PHE A 86 -9.13 5.93 33.50
C PHE A 86 -8.51 7.32 33.50
N GLU A 87 -7.91 7.71 34.61
CA GLU A 87 -7.23 9.00 34.76
C GLU A 87 -5.71 8.78 34.76
N PRO A 88 -5.00 9.04 33.64
CA PRO A 88 -3.53 8.94 33.61
C PRO A 88 -2.85 10.00 34.46
N TRP A 89 -3.51 11.15 34.69
CA TRP A 89 -3.14 12.20 35.62
C TRP A 89 -4.38 12.97 36.06
N ALA A 90 -4.30 13.70 37.14
CA ALA A 90 -5.42 14.42 37.73
C ALA A 90 -6.13 15.32 36.72
N GLY A 91 -7.43 15.09 36.54
CA GLY A 91 -8.30 15.86 35.64
C GLY A 91 -8.29 15.46 34.16
N ALA A 92 -7.57 14.38 33.78
CA ALA A 92 -7.61 13.84 32.42
C ALA A 92 -8.32 12.49 32.40
N SER A 93 -9.53 12.43 31.85
CA SER A 93 -10.26 11.17 31.65
C SER A 93 -10.04 10.64 30.24
N TRP A 94 -9.48 9.43 30.12
CA TRP A 94 -9.24 8.75 28.85
C TRP A 94 -10.06 7.47 28.75
N SER A 95 -10.75 7.28 27.63
CA SER A 95 -11.45 6.04 27.32
C SER A 95 -10.47 4.87 27.19
N ILE A 96 -10.73 3.76 27.88
CA ILE A 96 -9.89 2.57 27.86
C ILE A 96 -9.84 1.95 26.45
N PRO A 97 -10.98 1.70 25.75
CA PRO A 97 -10.95 1.17 24.39
C PRO A 97 -10.17 2.09 23.42
N THR A 98 -10.32 3.41 23.56
CA THR A 98 -9.59 4.38 22.74
C THR A 98 -8.08 4.27 22.97
N PHE A 99 -7.65 4.19 24.23
CA PHE A 99 -6.24 4.03 24.57
C PHE A 99 -5.67 2.74 23.97
N ILE A 100 -6.33 1.61 24.19
CA ILE A 100 -5.90 0.31 23.64
C ILE A 100 -5.84 0.38 22.10
N GLY A 101 -6.93 0.83 21.45
CA GLY A 101 -7.03 0.89 19.99
C GLY A 101 -5.95 1.75 19.34
N ILE A 102 -5.67 2.93 19.89
CA ILE A 102 -4.63 3.83 19.36
C ILE A 102 -3.24 3.21 19.50
N TRP A 103 -2.91 2.63 20.67
CA TRP A 103 -1.58 2.05 20.88
C TRP A 103 -1.34 0.78 20.05
N LEU A 104 -2.36 -0.06 19.88
CA LEU A 104 -2.30 -1.18 18.94
C LEU A 104 -2.10 -0.68 17.50
N PHE A 105 -2.80 0.38 17.11
CA PHE A 105 -2.69 0.96 15.76
C PHE A 105 -1.33 1.63 15.50
N ILE A 106 -0.68 2.22 16.51
CA ILE A 106 0.71 2.69 16.37
C ILE A 106 1.63 1.54 15.95
N GLY A 107 1.42 0.34 16.48
CA GLY A 107 2.09 -0.87 16.00
C GLY A 107 1.79 -1.15 14.52
N ALA A 108 0.51 -1.10 14.13
CA ALA A 108 0.09 -1.26 12.74
C ALA A 108 0.72 -0.22 11.82
N MET A 109 0.83 1.04 12.25
CA MET A 109 1.46 2.13 11.49
C MET A 109 2.92 1.81 11.13
N GLY A 110 3.67 1.16 12.03
CA GLY A 110 5.04 0.71 11.77
C GLY A 110 5.10 -0.31 10.64
N LYS A 111 4.47 -1.48 10.82
CA LYS A 111 4.54 -2.58 9.84
C LYS A 111 3.81 -2.26 8.54
N SER A 112 2.64 -1.63 8.61
CA SER A 112 1.85 -1.26 7.42
C SER A 112 2.21 0.13 6.88
N ALA A 113 3.32 0.69 7.32
CA ALA A 113 3.93 1.91 6.79
C ALA A 113 2.93 3.06 6.62
N GLN A 114 2.16 3.35 7.67
CA GLN A 114 1.26 4.51 7.68
C GLN A 114 2.01 5.78 8.14
N VAL A 115 1.58 6.94 7.65
CA VAL A 115 2.13 8.24 8.07
C VAL A 115 2.01 8.39 9.60
N PRO A 116 3.08 8.84 10.31
CA PRO A 116 4.40 9.27 9.85
C PRO A 116 5.47 8.15 9.80
N LEU A 117 5.12 6.88 10.10
CA LEU A 117 6.05 5.75 10.15
C LEU A 117 6.30 5.10 8.78
N HIS A 118 5.90 5.73 7.67
CA HIS A 118 5.98 5.19 6.30
C HIS A 118 7.37 5.31 5.64
N VAL A 119 8.26 6.12 6.20
CA VAL A 119 9.52 6.57 5.57
C VAL A 119 10.50 5.45 5.22
N TRP A 120 10.38 4.29 5.86
CA TRP A 120 11.28 3.16 5.64
C TRP A 120 10.99 2.38 4.36
N LEU A 121 9.71 2.32 3.93
CA LEU A 121 9.27 1.43 2.86
C LEU A 121 9.88 1.77 1.48
N PRO A 122 9.95 3.04 1.03
CA PRO A 122 10.58 3.35 -0.25
C PRO A 122 12.09 3.05 -0.30
N ASP A 123 12.79 3.18 0.83
CA ASP A 123 14.22 2.90 0.90
C ASP A 123 14.51 1.39 0.99
N SER A 124 13.55 0.58 1.43
CA SER A 124 13.65 -0.88 1.41
C SER A 124 13.78 -1.50 0.01
N MET A 125 13.60 -0.67 -1.05
CA MET A 125 13.82 -1.06 -2.45
C MET A 125 15.30 -1.35 -2.78
N GLU A 126 16.22 -1.12 -1.87
CA GLU A 126 17.64 -1.53 -1.99
C GLU A 126 17.82 -3.06 -2.04
N GLY A 127 16.89 -3.81 -1.47
CA GLY A 127 16.88 -5.28 -1.56
C GLY A 127 16.58 -5.80 -2.97
N PRO A 128 16.90 -7.09 -3.27
CA PRO A 128 16.53 -7.75 -4.51
C PRO A 128 15.03 -7.67 -4.81
N THR A 129 14.65 -7.52 -6.08
CA THR A 129 13.25 -7.28 -6.47
C THR A 129 12.27 -8.38 -6.03
N PRO A 130 12.60 -9.70 -6.06
CA PRO A 130 11.72 -10.73 -5.50
C PRO A 130 11.43 -10.53 -4.00
N ILE A 131 12.41 -10.04 -3.25
CA ILE A 131 12.25 -9.68 -1.84
C ILE A 131 11.30 -8.49 -1.69
N SER A 132 11.45 -7.47 -2.55
CA SER A 132 10.51 -6.33 -2.57
C SER A 132 9.08 -6.79 -2.83
N ALA A 133 8.86 -7.71 -3.78
CA ALA A 133 7.56 -8.31 -4.03
C ALA A 133 7.02 -9.05 -2.78
N LEU A 134 7.84 -9.88 -2.14
CA LEU A 134 7.44 -10.66 -0.96
C LEU A 134 7.04 -9.76 0.22
N ILE A 135 7.89 -8.79 0.58
CA ILE A 135 7.69 -7.93 1.75
C ILE A 135 6.50 -6.99 1.55
N HIS A 136 6.36 -6.39 0.34
CA HIS A 136 5.47 -5.26 0.11
C HIS A 136 4.15 -5.61 -0.58
N ALA A 137 4.01 -6.81 -1.18
CA ALA A 137 2.76 -7.21 -1.80
C ALA A 137 1.81 -7.91 -0.81
N ALA A 138 2.33 -8.91 -0.05
CA ALA A 138 1.46 -9.88 0.62
C ALA A 138 1.85 -10.21 2.07
N THR A 139 3.00 -9.75 2.61
CA THR A 139 3.46 -10.24 3.90
C THR A 139 3.62 -9.13 4.95
N MET A 140 4.81 -8.62 5.19
CA MET A 140 5.08 -7.75 6.34
C MET A 140 4.16 -6.52 6.40
N VAL A 141 3.98 -5.82 5.28
CA VAL A 141 3.19 -4.58 5.26
C VAL A 141 1.68 -4.81 5.42
N THR A 142 1.21 -6.04 5.30
CA THR A 142 -0.18 -6.40 5.53
C THR A 142 -0.46 -6.84 6.97
N ALA A 143 0.58 -7.00 7.80
CA ALA A 143 0.46 -7.45 9.18
C ALA A 143 -0.38 -6.49 10.04
N GLY A 144 -0.20 -5.17 9.88
CA GLY A 144 -0.99 -4.18 10.61
C GLY A 144 -2.46 -4.16 10.18
N ILE A 145 -2.73 -4.32 8.87
CA ILE A 145 -4.10 -4.42 8.35
C ILE A 145 -4.80 -5.66 8.95
N PHE A 146 -4.11 -6.82 8.91
CA PHE A 146 -4.61 -8.05 9.52
C PHE A 146 -4.88 -7.86 11.03
N MET A 147 -3.95 -7.29 11.77
CA MET A 147 -4.08 -7.08 13.21
C MET A 147 -5.29 -6.24 13.57
N VAL A 148 -5.49 -5.10 12.90
CA VAL A 148 -6.65 -4.24 13.16
C VAL A 148 -7.97 -4.96 12.82
N ALA A 149 -8.03 -5.66 11.69
CA ALA A 149 -9.21 -6.45 11.33
C ALA A 149 -9.51 -7.57 12.36
N ARG A 150 -8.46 -8.26 12.86
CA ARG A 150 -8.59 -9.30 13.88
C ARG A 150 -9.06 -8.75 15.22
N MET A 151 -8.66 -7.51 15.54
CA MET A 151 -9.03 -6.80 16.78
C MET A 151 -10.30 -5.95 16.61
N SER A 152 -11.11 -6.19 15.58
CA SER A 152 -12.39 -5.49 15.38
C SER A 152 -13.26 -5.42 16.63
N PRO A 153 -13.39 -6.48 17.51
CA PRO A 153 -14.18 -6.38 18.73
C PRO A 153 -13.73 -5.30 19.72
N ILE A 154 -12.48 -4.87 19.64
CA ILE A 154 -11.92 -3.78 20.47
C ILE A 154 -12.11 -2.44 19.77
N TYR A 155 -11.86 -2.36 18.46
CA TYR A 155 -11.99 -1.10 17.71
C TYR A 155 -13.42 -0.60 17.64
N GLU A 156 -14.40 -1.51 17.52
CA GLU A 156 -15.83 -1.18 17.49
C GLU A 156 -16.32 -0.48 18.78
N LEU A 157 -15.59 -0.60 19.89
CA LEU A 157 -15.93 0.07 21.15
C LEU A 157 -15.46 1.53 21.20
N SER A 158 -14.80 2.05 20.15
CA SER A 158 -14.23 3.41 20.19
C SER A 158 -14.27 4.11 18.83
N GLU A 159 -15.27 4.95 18.64
CA GLU A 159 -15.36 5.84 17.48
C GLU A 159 -14.11 6.73 17.33
N THR A 160 -13.50 7.15 18.44
CA THR A 160 -12.26 7.97 18.41
C THR A 160 -11.08 7.18 17.84
N ALA A 161 -10.94 5.90 18.21
CA ALA A 161 -9.89 5.05 17.65
C ALA A 161 -10.14 4.78 16.15
N LEU A 162 -11.38 4.49 15.76
CA LEU A 162 -11.79 4.32 14.36
C LEU A 162 -11.53 5.61 13.55
N ALA A 163 -11.90 6.77 14.07
CA ALA A 163 -11.65 8.07 13.42
C ALA A 163 -10.14 8.34 13.28
N PHE A 164 -9.31 7.96 14.26
CA PHE A 164 -7.86 8.07 14.16
C PHE A 164 -7.29 7.16 13.08
N VAL A 165 -7.71 5.89 13.02
CA VAL A 165 -7.35 4.94 11.96
C VAL A 165 -7.74 5.49 10.60
N LEU A 166 -8.96 5.99 10.47
CA LEU A 166 -9.52 6.57 9.25
C LEU A 166 -8.71 7.76 8.75
N PHE A 167 -8.40 8.72 9.64
CA PHE A 167 -7.64 9.92 9.30
C PHE A 167 -6.23 9.58 8.82
N ILE A 168 -5.52 8.71 9.53
CA ILE A 168 -4.16 8.29 9.16
C ILE A 168 -4.18 7.52 7.84
N GLY A 169 -5.14 6.62 7.65
CA GLY A 169 -5.31 5.86 6.40
C GLY A 169 -5.56 6.76 5.20
N ALA A 170 -6.48 7.71 5.31
CA ALA A 170 -6.82 8.68 4.27
C ALA A 170 -5.61 9.56 3.89
N THR A 171 -4.91 10.07 4.90
CA THR A 171 -3.69 10.86 4.72
C THR A 171 -2.61 10.04 4.01
N THR A 172 -2.39 8.80 4.43
CA THR A 172 -1.42 7.91 3.79
C THR A 172 -1.82 7.61 2.34
N ALA A 173 -3.08 7.26 2.08
CA ALA A 173 -3.56 6.92 0.74
C ALA A 173 -3.31 8.02 -0.29
N PHE A 174 -3.67 9.25 0.04
CA PHE A 174 -3.61 10.37 -0.89
C PHE A 174 -2.19 10.93 -1.03
N PHE A 175 -1.55 11.30 0.07
CA PHE A 175 -0.27 12.01 0.04
C PHE A 175 0.88 11.14 -0.47
N THR A 176 0.91 9.84 -0.14
CA THR A 176 1.95 8.96 -0.68
C THR A 176 1.72 8.66 -2.16
N GLY A 177 0.46 8.61 -2.61
CA GLY A 177 0.12 8.52 -4.03
C GLY A 177 0.67 9.68 -4.84
N LEU A 178 0.56 10.92 -4.34
CA LEU A 178 1.11 12.10 -4.99
C LEU A 178 2.64 12.02 -5.16
N ILE A 179 3.37 11.48 -4.17
CA ILE A 179 4.81 11.26 -4.31
C ILE A 179 5.12 10.29 -5.47
N GLY A 180 4.26 9.27 -5.68
CA GLY A 180 4.39 8.32 -6.78
C GLY A 180 4.46 8.97 -8.16
N ILE A 181 3.78 10.11 -8.38
CA ILE A 181 3.77 10.83 -9.65
C ILE A 181 5.17 11.35 -10.03
N VAL A 182 5.98 11.79 -9.05
CA VAL A 182 7.29 12.41 -9.30
C VAL A 182 8.45 11.42 -9.25
N GLN A 183 8.23 10.17 -8.83
CA GLN A 183 9.29 9.16 -8.78
C GLN A 183 9.75 8.75 -10.17
N ASN A 184 11.07 8.54 -10.33
CA ASN A 184 11.67 8.11 -11.59
C ASN A 184 12.22 6.67 -11.54
N ASP A 185 12.44 6.12 -10.36
CA ASP A 185 12.81 4.73 -10.15
C ASP A 185 11.57 3.83 -10.24
N ILE A 186 11.59 2.81 -11.12
CA ILE A 186 10.47 1.92 -11.38
C ILE A 186 10.00 1.17 -10.12
N LYS A 187 10.93 0.72 -9.25
CA LYS A 187 10.61 0.06 -7.97
C LYS A 187 9.99 1.05 -6.99
N ARG A 188 10.51 2.27 -6.91
CA ARG A 188 10.00 3.30 -6.00
C ARG A 188 8.59 3.76 -6.37
N VAL A 189 8.25 3.85 -7.67
CA VAL A 189 6.85 4.13 -8.08
C VAL A 189 5.91 3.04 -7.55
N VAL A 190 6.27 1.75 -7.71
CA VAL A 190 5.46 0.64 -7.22
C VAL A 190 5.41 0.64 -5.69
N ALA A 191 6.49 1.05 -5.00
CA ALA A 191 6.54 1.17 -3.54
C ALA A 191 5.59 2.26 -3.01
N TYR A 192 5.61 3.48 -3.57
CA TYR A 192 4.66 4.54 -3.20
C TYR A 192 3.22 4.18 -3.53
N SER A 193 3.02 3.47 -4.64
CA SER A 193 1.73 2.88 -4.96
C SER A 193 1.28 1.87 -3.89
N THR A 194 2.19 1.07 -3.32
CA THR A 194 1.87 0.16 -2.20
C THR A 194 1.47 0.93 -0.95
N LEU A 195 2.21 1.97 -0.58
CA LEU A 195 1.85 2.86 0.54
C LEU A 195 0.43 3.41 0.38
N SER A 196 0.11 3.92 -0.81
CA SER A 196 -1.21 4.43 -1.12
C SER A 196 -2.30 3.36 -0.93
N GLN A 197 -2.10 2.13 -1.46
CA GLN A 197 -3.09 1.05 -1.33
C GLN A 197 -3.24 0.55 0.12
N LEU A 198 -2.16 0.51 0.90
CA LEU A 198 -2.24 0.25 2.35
C LEU A 198 -3.05 1.32 3.07
N GLY A 199 -2.94 2.57 2.64
CA GLY A 199 -3.80 3.65 3.12
C GLY A 199 -5.28 3.40 2.81
N TYR A 200 -5.63 2.92 1.59
CA TYR A 200 -7.01 2.50 1.25
C TYR A 200 -7.51 1.40 2.18
N MET A 201 -6.70 0.37 2.44
CA MET A 201 -7.08 -0.70 3.38
C MET A 201 -7.30 -0.14 4.79
N THR A 202 -6.46 0.79 5.22
CA THR A 202 -6.59 1.44 6.54
C THR A 202 -7.85 2.32 6.61
N VAL A 203 -8.24 3.00 5.52
CA VAL A 203 -9.53 3.70 5.43
C VAL A 203 -10.69 2.72 5.61
N ALA A 204 -10.66 1.57 4.94
CA ALA A 204 -11.69 0.54 5.08
C ALA A 204 -11.80 0.05 6.54
N LEU A 205 -10.67 -0.16 7.23
CA LEU A 205 -10.68 -0.50 8.66
C LEU A 205 -11.31 0.59 9.51
N GLY A 206 -10.99 1.86 9.23
CA GLY A 206 -11.50 3.02 10.00
C GLY A 206 -12.99 3.34 9.77
N VAL A 207 -13.60 2.79 8.71
CA VAL A 207 -15.06 2.84 8.48
C VAL A 207 -15.74 1.52 8.78
N SER A 208 -15.14 0.66 9.56
CA SER A 208 -15.62 -0.68 9.98
C SER A 208 -15.90 -1.66 8.82
N ALA A 209 -15.39 -1.36 7.61
CA ALA A 209 -15.43 -2.25 6.45
C ALA A 209 -14.25 -3.23 6.45
N TYR A 210 -14.03 -3.96 7.54
CA TYR A 210 -12.87 -4.85 7.74
C TYR A 210 -12.77 -5.92 6.66
N SER A 211 -13.89 -6.51 6.27
CA SER A 211 -13.95 -7.52 5.20
C SER A 211 -13.46 -6.95 3.87
N ALA A 212 -13.79 -5.69 3.55
CA ALA A 212 -13.30 -5.01 2.36
C ALA A 212 -11.78 -4.75 2.43
N ALA A 213 -11.25 -4.41 3.62
CA ALA A 213 -9.81 -4.26 3.82
C ALA A 213 -9.05 -5.57 3.53
N ILE A 214 -9.52 -6.70 4.08
CA ILE A 214 -8.91 -8.03 3.86
C ILE A 214 -9.12 -8.53 2.43
N PHE A 215 -10.27 -8.27 1.83
CA PHE A 215 -10.52 -8.56 0.41
C PHE A 215 -9.57 -7.79 -0.49
N HIS A 216 -9.38 -6.48 -0.24
CA HIS A 216 -8.42 -5.69 -1.00
C HIS A 216 -6.97 -6.13 -0.74
N LEU A 217 -6.63 -6.56 0.47
CA LEU A 217 -5.34 -7.15 0.79
C LEU A 217 -5.07 -8.38 -0.07
N MET A 218 -6.04 -9.27 -0.26
CA MET A 218 -5.91 -10.47 -1.09
C MET A 218 -5.69 -10.10 -2.57
N THR A 219 -6.54 -9.26 -3.14
CA THR A 219 -6.40 -8.84 -4.54
C THR A 219 -5.11 -8.06 -4.78
N HIS A 220 -4.73 -7.20 -3.82
CA HIS A 220 -3.49 -6.44 -3.80
C HIS A 220 -2.26 -7.35 -3.84
N ALA A 221 -2.26 -8.46 -3.10
CA ALA A 221 -1.16 -9.40 -3.09
C ALA A 221 -0.83 -9.89 -4.50
N PHE A 222 -1.84 -10.21 -5.32
CA PHE A 222 -1.64 -10.68 -6.68
C PHE A 222 -1.13 -9.58 -7.63
N PHE A 223 -1.84 -8.46 -7.75
CA PHE A 223 -1.44 -7.46 -8.73
C PHE A 223 -0.18 -6.68 -8.31
N LYS A 224 0.12 -6.57 -7.02
CA LYS A 224 1.37 -5.95 -6.57
C LYS A 224 2.58 -6.86 -6.73
N ALA A 225 2.45 -8.14 -6.43
CA ALA A 225 3.52 -9.08 -6.74
C ALA A 225 3.81 -9.09 -8.24
N LEU A 226 2.76 -9.06 -9.08
CA LEU A 226 2.89 -8.96 -10.53
C LEU A 226 3.65 -7.69 -10.94
N LEU A 227 3.30 -6.52 -10.41
CA LEU A 227 3.96 -5.25 -10.75
C LEU A 227 5.41 -5.18 -10.25
N PHE A 228 5.72 -5.69 -9.06
CA PHE A 228 7.09 -5.74 -8.57
C PHE A 228 7.95 -6.72 -9.36
N LEU A 229 7.46 -7.94 -9.61
CA LEU A 229 8.20 -8.93 -10.40
C LEU A 229 8.33 -8.49 -11.85
N GLY A 230 7.30 -7.82 -12.42
CA GLY A 230 7.37 -7.21 -13.73
C GLY A 230 8.42 -6.09 -13.82
N ALA A 231 8.49 -5.22 -12.80
CA ALA A 231 9.58 -4.25 -12.68
C ALA A 231 10.95 -4.94 -12.57
N GLY A 232 11.03 -6.07 -11.84
CA GLY A 232 12.23 -6.91 -11.77
C GLY A 232 12.63 -7.48 -13.11
N SER A 233 11.67 -7.95 -13.90
CA SER A 233 11.90 -8.44 -15.26
C SER A 233 12.46 -7.34 -16.15
N VAL A 234 11.89 -6.11 -16.08
CA VAL A 234 12.42 -4.94 -16.81
C VAL A 234 13.86 -4.64 -16.39
N ILE A 235 14.16 -4.64 -15.09
CA ILE A 235 15.50 -4.37 -14.56
C ILE A 235 16.52 -5.41 -15.05
N ILE A 236 16.15 -6.69 -15.10
CA ILE A 236 16.99 -7.76 -15.63
C ILE A 236 17.25 -7.52 -17.13
N GLY A 237 16.17 -7.32 -17.92
CA GLY A 237 16.28 -7.09 -19.36
C GLY A 237 17.00 -5.80 -19.74
N MET A 238 17.08 -4.83 -18.82
CA MET A 238 17.77 -3.55 -18.97
C MET A 238 19.12 -3.50 -18.22
N HIS A 239 19.74 -4.65 -17.95
CA HIS A 239 21.07 -4.74 -17.30
C HIS A 239 21.19 -3.89 -16.02
N HIS A 240 20.24 -4.07 -15.11
CA HIS A 240 20.13 -3.38 -13.80
C HIS A 240 19.77 -1.90 -13.84
N GLN A 241 19.34 -1.34 -14.99
CA GLN A 241 18.82 0.02 -15.04
C GLN A 241 17.44 0.10 -14.36
N GLN A 242 17.28 1.06 -13.42
CA GLN A 242 16.04 1.29 -12.68
C GLN A 242 15.37 2.63 -13.01
N ASP A 243 16.11 3.59 -13.60
CA ASP A 243 15.57 4.89 -13.95
C ASP A 243 14.74 4.82 -15.24
N MET A 244 13.43 5.03 -15.12
CA MET A 244 12.49 5.02 -16.25
C MET A 244 12.79 6.08 -17.31
N ARG A 245 13.50 7.15 -16.97
CA ARG A 245 13.92 8.20 -17.93
C ARG A 245 14.95 7.69 -18.93
N ARG A 246 15.63 6.60 -18.60
CA ARG A 246 16.61 5.90 -19.46
C ARG A 246 16.05 4.68 -20.16
N MET A 247 14.72 4.46 -20.08
CA MET A 247 13.99 3.39 -20.73
C MET A 247 13.22 3.92 -21.94
N GLY A 248 12.34 3.13 -22.50
CA GLY A 248 11.42 3.47 -23.60
C GLY A 248 11.44 2.42 -24.70
N GLY A 249 10.31 2.25 -25.39
CA GLY A 249 10.18 1.30 -26.50
C GLY A 249 10.28 -0.17 -26.15
N LEU A 250 10.37 -0.55 -24.85
CA LEU A 250 10.66 -1.91 -24.41
C LEU A 250 9.59 -2.95 -24.79
N ARG A 251 8.39 -2.54 -25.19
CA ARG A 251 7.31 -3.45 -25.65
C ARG A 251 7.74 -4.38 -26.78
N LYS A 252 8.72 -3.97 -27.59
CA LYS A 252 9.21 -4.75 -28.73
C LYS A 252 10.13 -5.90 -28.27
N TYR A 253 10.87 -5.65 -27.18
CA TYR A 253 11.91 -6.55 -26.66
C TYR A 253 11.37 -7.45 -25.55
N MET A 254 10.34 -7.00 -24.83
CA MET A 254 9.80 -7.66 -23.64
C MET A 254 8.26 -7.77 -23.70
N PRO A 255 7.69 -8.50 -24.69
CA PRO A 255 6.25 -8.55 -24.91
C PRO A 255 5.47 -9.19 -23.76
N ILE A 256 5.99 -10.28 -23.14
CA ILE A 256 5.32 -10.97 -22.02
C ILE A 256 5.31 -10.06 -20.80
N THR A 257 6.46 -9.49 -20.44
CA THR A 257 6.57 -8.53 -19.33
C THR A 257 5.66 -7.33 -19.57
N HIS A 258 5.60 -6.79 -20.80
CA HIS A 258 4.74 -5.68 -21.15
C HIS A 258 3.24 -6.00 -20.92
N ILE A 259 2.74 -7.13 -21.44
CA ILE A 259 1.34 -7.51 -21.28
C ILE A 259 0.98 -7.74 -19.82
N THR A 260 1.82 -8.44 -19.08
CA THR A 260 1.59 -8.72 -17.65
C THR A 260 1.62 -7.45 -16.80
N MET A 261 2.51 -6.49 -17.09
CA MET A 261 2.53 -5.18 -16.45
C MET A 261 1.27 -4.35 -16.77
N TRP A 262 0.71 -4.45 -17.98
CA TRP A 262 -0.59 -3.86 -18.31
C TRP A 262 -1.71 -4.45 -17.46
N ILE A 263 -1.78 -5.77 -17.35
CA ILE A 263 -2.80 -6.47 -16.55
C ILE A 263 -2.70 -6.01 -15.08
N GLY A 264 -1.49 -6.00 -14.51
CA GLY A 264 -1.28 -5.54 -13.14
C GLY A 264 -1.66 -4.07 -12.93
N THR A 265 -1.39 -3.22 -13.91
CA THR A 265 -1.74 -1.79 -13.87
C THR A 265 -3.26 -1.59 -13.97
N LEU A 266 -3.94 -2.28 -14.88
CA LEU A 266 -5.39 -2.20 -15.00
C LEU A 266 -6.10 -2.70 -13.73
N ALA A 267 -5.59 -3.78 -13.12
CA ALA A 267 -6.08 -4.24 -11.82
C ALA A 267 -5.86 -3.20 -10.71
N LEU A 268 -4.67 -2.60 -10.61
CA LEU A 268 -4.34 -1.58 -9.63
C LEU A 268 -5.21 -0.33 -9.75
N VAL A 269 -5.44 0.15 -10.96
CA VAL A 269 -6.25 1.35 -11.22
C VAL A 269 -7.72 1.13 -10.88
N GLY A 270 -8.18 -0.13 -10.92
CA GLY A 270 -9.57 -0.49 -10.68
C GLY A 270 -10.38 -0.46 -11.99
N THR A 271 -9.82 -1.03 -13.05
CA THR A 271 -10.55 -1.22 -14.31
C THR A 271 -11.70 -2.22 -14.10
N PRO A 272 -12.91 -1.95 -14.60
CA PRO A 272 -14.06 -2.84 -14.42
C PRO A 272 -13.73 -4.30 -14.78
N PHE A 273 -14.28 -5.22 -14.00
CA PHE A 273 -14.08 -6.68 -14.08
C PHE A 273 -12.69 -7.20 -13.69
N PHE A 274 -11.68 -6.33 -13.50
CA PHE A 274 -10.41 -6.75 -12.90
C PHE A 274 -10.56 -6.90 -11.38
N SER A 275 -9.71 -7.74 -10.76
CA SER A 275 -9.80 -8.04 -9.34
C SER A 275 -9.74 -6.81 -8.43
N GLY A 276 -8.91 -5.83 -8.79
CA GLY A 276 -8.77 -4.60 -8.02
C GLY A 276 -9.97 -3.66 -8.08
N TYR A 277 -10.81 -3.76 -9.14
CA TYR A 277 -12.05 -3.02 -9.21
C TYR A 277 -12.99 -3.38 -8.06
N PHE A 278 -13.33 -4.67 -7.94
CA PHE A 278 -14.26 -5.16 -6.93
C PHE A 278 -13.84 -4.77 -5.51
N SER A 279 -12.55 -4.88 -5.21
CA SER A 279 -12.04 -4.60 -3.86
C SER A 279 -11.86 -3.12 -3.57
N LYS A 280 -11.39 -2.33 -4.54
CA LYS A 280 -11.13 -0.89 -4.34
C LYS A 280 -12.42 -0.07 -4.33
N ASP A 281 -13.34 -0.41 -5.24
CA ASP A 281 -14.63 0.28 -5.34
C ASP A 281 -15.46 0.04 -4.06
N SER A 282 -15.43 -1.18 -3.51
CA SER A 282 -16.07 -1.49 -2.22
C SER A 282 -15.56 -0.61 -1.07
N ILE A 283 -14.24 -0.33 -1.01
CA ILE A 283 -13.65 0.56 -0.01
C ILE A 283 -14.17 1.99 -0.18
N ILE A 284 -14.21 2.48 -1.43
CA ILE A 284 -14.63 3.85 -1.70
C ILE A 284 -16.13 4.02 -1.41
N LEU A 285 -16.95 3.03 -1.76
CA LEU A 285 -18.38 3.03 -1.44
C LEU A 285 -18.65 2.95 0.07
N ALA A 286 -17.89 2.14 0.83
CA ALA A 286 -17.97 2.12 2.29
C ALA A 286 -17.56 3.47 2.90
N ALA A 287 -16.51 4.11 2.39
CA ALA A 287 -16.12 5.45 2.81
C ALA A 287 -17.17 6.51 2.46
N GLN A 288 -17.85 6.35 1.32
CA GLN A 288 -18.97 7.21 0.92
C GLN A 288 -20.16 7.03 1.86
N ALA A 289 -20.52 5.80 2.21
CA ALA A 289 -21.59 5.50 3.16
C ALA A 289 -21.31 6.13 4.53
N ALA A 290 -20.08 5.98 5.04
CA ALA A 290 -19.65 6.63 6.29
C ALA A 290 -19.70 8.16 6.21
N ALA A 291 -19.29 8.76 5.08
CA ALA A 291 -19.37 10.21 4.88
C ALA A 291 -20.82 10.71 4.87
N GLY A 292 -21.77 9.90 4.39
CA GLY A 292 -23.20 10.20 4.42
C GLY A 292 -23.80 10.26 5.83
N GLN A 293 -23.20 9.59 6.81
CA GLN A 293 -23.59 9.67 8.22
C GLN A 293 -23.11 10.95 8.90
N GLY A 294 -22.22 11.72 8.28
CA GLY A 294 -21.67 12.96 8.78
C GLY A 294 -20.29 12.80 9.41
N GLY A 295 -19.67 13.92 9.77
CA GLY A 295 -18.34 13.95 10.34
C GLY A 295 -17.27 14.42 9.34
N TRP A 296 -16.36 15.29 9.82
CA TRP A 296 -15.33 15.88 8.95
C TRP A 296 -14.24 14.86 8.55
N VAL A 297 -13.93 13.89 9.43
CA VAL A 297 -12.93 12.84 9.16
C VAL A 297 -13.44 11.90 8.08
N GLN A 298 -14.71 11.50 8.14
CA GLN A 298 -15.36 10.64 7.17
C GLN A 298 -15.41 11.31 5.79
N MET A 299 -15.80 12.59 5.77
CA MET A 299 -15.83 13.39 4.54
C MET A 299 -14.41 13.56 3.95
N TYR A 300 -13.42 13.87 4.78
CA TYR A 300 -12.03 13.96 4.37
C TYR A 300 -11.53 12.63 3.78
N ALA A 301 -11.81 11.51 4.44
CA ALA A 301 -11.40 10.19 3.99
C ALA A 301 -12.03 9.82 2.65
N TYR A 302 -13.33 10.04 2.48
CA TYR A 302 -14.00 9.81 1.20
C TYR A 302 -13.36 10.60 0.05
N TRP A 303 -13.13 11.89 0.21
CA TRP A 303 -12.48 12.68 -0.83
C TRP A 303 -11.03 12.28 -1.09
N ALA A 304 -10.29 11.92 -0.05
CA ALA A 304 -8.91 11.47 -0.18
C ALA A 304 -8.80 10.18 -1.01
N VAL A 305 -9.64 9.17 -0.73
CA VAL A 305 -9.64 7.93 -1.50
C VAL A 305 -10.22 8.12 -2.90
N LEU A 306 -11.26 8.93 -3.07
CA LEU A 306 -11.86 9.21 -4.37
C LEU A 306 -10.87 9.91 -5.31
N LEU A 307 -10.26 11.02 -4.86
CA LEU A 307 -9.25 11.74 -5.66
C LEU A 307 -7.97 10.91 -5.83
N GLY A 308 -7.65 10.04 -4.88
CA GLY A 308 -6.55 9.09 -4.95
C GLY A 308 -6.67 8.12 -6.12
N VAL A 309 -7.87 7.87 -6.66
CA VAL A 309 -8.07 7.07 -7.89
C VAL A 309 -7.44 7.74 -9.09
N PHE A 310 -7.68 9.03 -9.28
CA PHE A 310 -7.06 9.82 -10.35
C PHE A 310 -5.54 9.81 -10.22
N VAL A 311 -5.01 10.03 -9.02
CA VAL A 311 -3.58 10.00 -8.71
C VAL A 311 -2.97 8.62 -9.04
N THR A 312 -3.66 7.54 -8.65
CA THR A 312 -3.26 6.15 -8.93
C THR A 312 -3.15 5.91 -10.44
N SER A 313 -4.14 6.36 -11.20
CA SER A 313 -4.15 6.25 -12.66
C SER A 313 -2.96 6.98 -13.28
N VAL A 314 -2.70 8.23 -12.86
CA VAL A 314 -1.62 9.05 -13.40
C VAL A 314 -0.26 8.40 -13.22
N TYR A 315 0.14 8.02 -11.99
CA TYR A 315 1.48 7.46 -11.79
C TYR A 315 1.63 6.06 -12.41
N SER A 316 0.56 5.29 -12.49
CA SER A 316 0.60 3.92 -13.04
C SER A 316 0.78 3.93 -14.55
N PHE A 317 0.00 4.73 -15.27
CA PHE A 317 0.16 4.86 -16.72
C PHE A 317 1.44 5.62 -17.09
N ARG A 318 1.89 6.59 -16.28
CA ARG A 318 3.21 7.20 -16.45
C ARG A 318 4.34 6.16 -16.42
N LEU A 319 4.30 5.23 -15.46
CA LEU A 319 5.27 4.14 -15.39
C LEU A 319 5.26 3.31 -16.67
N LEU A 320 4.07 2.88 -17.14
CA LEU A 320 3.94 2.08 -18.37
C LEU A 320 4.47 2.82 -19.59
N TYR A 321 4.10 4.10 -19.75
CA TYR A 321 4.49 4.86 -20.94
C TYR A 321 5.98 5.16 -20.96
N LEU A 322 6.58 5.53 -19.84
CA LEU A 322 8.01 5.78 -19.78
C LEU A 322 8.85 4.53 -20.00
N THR A 323 8.35 3.36 -19.60
CA THR A 323 9.08 2.09 -19.70
C THR A 323 8.90 1.44 -21.07
N PHE A 324 7.66 1.30 -21.54
CA PHE A 324 7.37 0.46 -22.70
C PHE A 324 7.09 1.21 -23.99
N PHE A 325 6.87 2.52 -23.94
CA PHE A 325 6.51 3.34 -25.08
C PHE A 325 7.51 4.48 -25.29
N GLY A 326 7.33 5.25 -26.37
CA GLY A 326 8.18 6.37 -26.72
C GLY A 326 9.53 5.97 -27.31
N PRO A 327 10.50 6.92 -27.41
CA PRO A 327 11.80 6.69 -27.96
C PRO A 327 12.67 5.78 -27.05
N GLU A 328 13.60 5.08 -27.67
CA GLU A 328 14.54 4.16 -27.01
C GLU A 328 15.70 4.93 -26.37
N ARG A 329 15.46 5.60 -25.26
CA ARG A 329 16.43 6.50 -24.58
C ARG A 329 17.66 5.78 -24.02
N PHE A 330 17.63 4.47 -23.92
CA PHE A 330 18.80 3.68 -23.53
C PHE A 330 19.91 3.71 -24.59
N ARG A 331 19.60 3.96 -25.87
CA ARG A 331 20.60 4.10 -26.95
C ARG A 331 21.39 5.40 -26.83
N GLU A 332 20.76 6.52 -26.48
CA GLU A 332 21.39 7.84 -26.32
C GLU A 332 22.47 7.84 -25.23
N VAL A 333 22.29 7.06 -24.15
CA VAL A 333 23.26 6.97 -23.06
C VAL A 333 24.52 6.22 -23.48
N HIS A 334 24.40 5.23 -24.37
CA HIS A 334 25.55 4.48 -24.89
C HIS A 334 26.38 5.33 -25.86
N GLU A 335 25.75 6.11 -26.73
CA GLU A 335 26.46 7.03 -27.65
C GLU A 335 27.24 8.12 -26.90
N ALA A 336 26.71 8.65 -25.78
CA ALA A 336 27.39 9.64 -24.96
C ALA A 336 28.64 9.08 -24.24
N HIS A 337 28.68 7.79 -23.90
CA HIS A 337 29.84 7.14 -23.28
C HIS A 337 30.86 6.66 -24.32
N ALA A 338 30.42 6.27 -25.51
CA ALA A 338 31.33 5.84 -26.59
C ALA A 338 32.19 6.99 -27.13
N GLY A 339 31.79 8.25 -26.92
CA GLY A 339 32.55 9.44 -27.36
C GLY A 339 33.73 9.87 -26.47
N HIS A 340 33.94 9.25 -25.31
CA HIS A 340 34.98 9.66 -24.35
C HIS A 340 36.09 8.60 -24.07
N ASP A 341 35.95 7.35 -24.53
CA ASP A 341 36.97 6.33 -24.30
C ASP A 341 37.50 5.76 -25.64
N VAL A 342 38.50 6.41 -26.17
CA VAL A 342 39.39 5.81 -27.17
C VAL A 342 40.62 5.29 -26.44
N HIS A 343 40.47 4.17 -25.71
CA HIS A 343 41.55 3.22 -25.40
C HIS A 343 41.00 1.96 -24.73
N GLU A 344 41.46 0.84 -25.34
CA GLU A 344 41.33 -0.56 -24.91
C GLU A 344 40.02 -1.32 -25.24
N GLY A 345 40.23 -2.28 -26.15
CA GLY A 345 39.26 -3.22 -26.69
C GLY A 345 38.54 -4.08 -25.66
N HIS A 346 37.45 -3.54 -25.17
CA HIS A 346 36.34 -4.32 -24.65
C HIS A 346 35.16 -4.10 -25.59
N ASP A 347 34.61 -5.21 -26.09
CA ASP A 347 33.44 -5.24 -26.96
C ASP A 347 32.31 -4.39 -26.38
N THR A 348 32.18 -3.14 -26.87
CA THR A 348 31.04 -2.25 -26.60
C THR A 348 29.84 -2.69 -27.44
N HIS A 349 29.45 -3.98 -27.35
CA HIS A 349 28.15 -4.37 -27.84
C HIS A 349 27.13 -3.73 -26.90
N ALA A 350 26.43 -2.71 -27.39
CA ALA A 350 25.21 -2.19 -26.73
C ALA A 350 24.30 -3.40 -26.50
N HIS A 351 24.25 -3.88 -25.26
CA HIS A 351 23.40 -5.02 -24.92
C HIS A 351 21.94 -4.63 -25.16
N GLU A 352 21.35 -5.16 -26.22
CA GLU A 352 19.95 -4.94 -26.51
C GLU A 352 19.08 -5.50 -25.37
N PRO A 353 18.02 -4.76 -24.96
CA PRO A 353 17.07 -5.30 -24.01
C PRO A 353 16.48 -6.62 -24.50
N HIS A 354 16.27 -7.55 -23.60
CA HIS A 354 15.71 -8.86 -23.94
C HIS A 354 14.66 -9.29 -22.93
N GLU A 355 13.74 -10.17 -23.34
CA GLU A 355 12.76 -10.77 -22.44
C GLU A 355 13.46 -11.62 -21.39
N SER A 356 12.93 -11.63 -20.18
CA SER A 356 13.42 -12.46 -19.10
C SER A 356 13.16 -13.96 -19.35
N PRO A 357 14.00 -14.87 -18.81
CA PRO A 357 13.83 -16.31 -18.99
C PRO A 357 12.51 -16.82 -18.40
N ALA A 358 12.08 -18.01 -18.85
CA ALA A 358 10.79 -18.60 -18.45
C ALA A 358 10.60 -18.72 -16.94
N VAL A 359 11.68 -18.92 -16.17
CA VAL A 359 11.64 -18.96 -14.70
C VAL A 359 11.13 -17.66 -14.08
N VAL A 360 11.28 -16.53 -14.78
CA VAL A 360 10.76 -15.22 -14.37
C VAL A 360 9.39 -14.95 -14.98
N THR A 361 9.19 -15.24 -16.27
CA THR A 361 7.95 -14.90 -16.97
C THR A 361 6.78 -15.82 -16.61
N MET A 362 7.01 -17.07 -16.23
CA MET A 362 5.94 -17.99 -15.80
C MET A 362 5.22 -17.49 -14.53
N PRO A 363 5.90 -17.11 -13.44
CA PRO A 363 5.25 -16.47 -12.30
C PRO A 363 4.45 -15.19 -12.66
N LEU A 364 4.95 -14.37 -13.61
CA LEU A 364 4.23 -13.19 -14.07
C LEU A 364 2.89 -13.56 -14.70
N VAL A 365 2.87 -14.58 -15.56
CA VAL A 365 1.64 -15.05 -16.22
C VAL A 365 0.64 -15.61 -15.19
N LEU A 366 1.09 -16.41 -14.24
CA LEU A 366 0.23 -16.97 -13.19
C LEU A 366 -0.39 -15.87 -12.31
N LEU A 367 0.41 -14.88 -11.92
CA LEU A 367 -0.08 -13.74 -11.14
C LEU A 367 -1.02 -12.85 -11.97
N ALA A 368 -0.80 -12.73 -13.28
CA ALA A 368 -1.68 -11.98 -14.17
C ALA A 368 -3.08 -12.62 -14.27
N ILE A 369 -3.15 -13.97 -14.37
CA ILE A 369 -4.42 -14.70 -14.38
C ILE A 369 -5.20 -14.45 -13.08
N ALA A 370 -4.53 -14.56 -11.93
CA ALA A 370 -5.15 -14.28 -10.64
C ALA A 370 -5.59 -12.80 -10.52
N SER A 371 -4.78 -11.86 -11.00
CA SER A 371 -5.09 -10.43 -11.01
C SER A 371 -6.30 -10.07 -11.88
N LEU A 372 -6.60 -10.88 -12.89
CA LEU A 372 -7.82 -10.74 -13.69
C LEU A 372 -9.05 -11.24 -12.93
N GLY A 373 -9.04 -12.49 -12.44
CA GLY A 373 -10.28 -13.20 -12.11
C GLY A 373 -10.60 -13.31 -10.63
N ILE A 374 -9.59 -13.30 -9.72
CA ILE A 374 -9.81 -13.68 -8.31
C ILE A 374 -10.87 -12.80 -7.62
N GLY A 375 -10.89 -11.49 -7.93
CA GLY A 375 -11.86 -10.57 -7.34
C GLY A 375 -13.31 -10.90 -7.72
N PHE A 376 -13.56 -11.26 -8.98
CA PHE A 376 -14.89 -11.64 -9.45
C PHE A 376 -15.42 -12.89 -8.72
N PHE A 377 -14.58 -13.91 -8.56
CA PHE A 377 -14.99 -15.18 -7.94
C PHE A 377 -15.14 -15.09 -6.42
N THR A 378 -14.51 -14.13 -5.77
CA THR A 378 -14.44 -14.06 -4.31
C THR A 378 -15.19 -12.87 -3.71
N VAL A 379 -15.69 -11.93 -4.52
CA VAL A 379 -16.43 -10.74 -4.03
C VAL A 379 -17.66 -11.14 -3.21
N GLY A 380 -18.48 -12.08 -3.70
CA GLY A 380 -19.67 -12.55 -2.99
C GLY A 380 -19.35 -13.13 -1.62
N PRO A 381 -18.59 -14.25 -1.55
CA PRO A 381 -18.26 -14.88 -0.27
C PRO A 381 -17.53 -13.97 0.72
N MET A 382 -16.60 -13.14 0.27
CA MET A 382 -15.74 -12.35 1.17
C MET A 382 -16.36 -11.03 1.63
N LEU A 383 -17.19 -10.38 0.82
CA LEU A 383 -17.79 -9.08 1.18
C LEU A 383 -19.21 -9.20 1.67
N PHE A 384 -20.01 -10.04 1.04
CA PHE A 384 -21.46 -10.10 1.23
C PHE A 384 -21.92 -11.45 1.80
N GLY A 385 -20.99 -12.40 2.00
CA GLY A 385 -21.23 -13.69 2.60
C GLY A 385 -20.58 -13.85 3.98
N ASP A 386 -20.67 -15.05 4.54
CA ASP A 386 -20.27 -15.36 5.91
C ASP A 386 -18.80 -15.78 6.07
N PHE A 387 -17.94 -15.54 5.07
CA PHE A 387 -16.55 -16.02 5.10
C PHE A 387 -15.77 -15.54 6.34
N PHE A 388 -16.04 -14.34 6.81
CA PHE A 388 -15.36 -13.74 7.97
C PHE A 388 -16.21 -13.73 9.25
N ALA A 389 -17.41 -14.28 9.26
CA ALA A 389 -18.37 -14.18 10.39
C ALA A 389 -17.82 -14.66 11.72
N GLY A 390 -16.91 -15.66 11.72
CA GLY A 390 -16.27 -16.18 12.94
C GLY A 390 -15.02 -15.40 13.40
N ALA A 391 -14.55 -14.40 12.62
CA ALA A 391 -13.27 -13.75 12.87
C ALA A 391 -13.35 -12.23 12.99
N ILE A 392 -14.32 -11.62 12.34
CA ILE A 392 -14.56 -10.17 12.30
C ILE A 392 -15.91 -9.89 12.95
N ARG A 393 -15.95 -8.90 13.84
CA ARG A 393 -17.19 -8.42 14.46
C ARG A 393 -17.36 -6.94 14.09
N VAL A 394 -18.55 -6.59 13.60
CA VAL A 394 -18.96 -5.22 13.31
C VAL A 394 -20.24 -4.94 14.08
N LEU A 395 -20.36 -3.76 14.67
CA LEU A 395 -21.61 -3.32 15.28
C LEU A 395 -22.60 -2.88 14.19
N PRO A 396 -23.90 -3.15 14.34
CA PRO A 396 -24.90 -2.80 13.31
C PRO A 396 -24.91 -1.33 12.93
N GLU A 397 -24.63 -0.43 13.88
CA GLU A 397 -24.55 1.02 13.66
C GLU A 397 -23.31 1.44 12.84
N HIS A 398 -22.25 0.63 12.81
CA HIS A 398 -21.02 0.88 12.08
C HIS A 398 -20.94 0.12 10.76
N ASP A 399 -21.92 -0.72 10.42
CA ASP A 399 -21.88 -1.59 9.24
C ASP A 399 -22.10 -0.82 7.93
N THR A 400 -21.01 -0.25 7.42
CA THR A 400 -20.99 0.45 6.13
C THR A 400 -21.11 -0.50 4.94
N LEU A 401 -20.70 -1.79 5.08
CA LEU A 401 -20.83 -2.77 4.00
C LEU A 401 -22.26 -3.22 3.78
N ALA A 402 -23.11 -3.26 4.81
CA ALA A 402 -24.53 -3.51 4.64
C ALA A 402 -25.19 -2.44 3.76
N ALA A 403 -24.81 -1.16 3.91
CA ALA A 403 -25.27 -0.09 3.03
C ALA A 403 -24.78 -0.27 1.59
N VAL A 404 -23.54 -0.70 1.39
CA VAL A 404 -22.99 -1.01 0.06
C VAL A 404 -23.73 -2.20 -0.57
N ALA A 405 -23.98 -3.26 0.22
CA ALA A 405 -24.73 -4.43 -0.27
C ALA A 405 -26.13 -4.05 -0.78
N GLN A 406 -26.86 -3.26 0.00
CA GLN A 406 -28.20 -2.78 -0.40
C GLN A 406 -28.15 -1.95 -1.69
N ALA A 407 -27.09 -1.22 -1.95
CA ALA A 407 -26.98 -0.33 -3.10
C ALA A 407 -26.60 -1.06 -4.41
N ILE A 408 -25.78 -2.10 -4.33
CA ILE A 408 -25.12 -2.68 -5.53
C ILE A 408 -25.13 -4.21 -5.62
N TRP A 409 -25.42 -4.94 -4.52
CA TRP A 409 -25.40 -6.39 -4.51
C TRP A 409 -26.81 -6.98 -4.55
N HIS A 410 -27.28 -7.34 -5.75
CA HIS A 410 -28.57 -7.91 -5.98
C HIS A 410 -28.40 -9.38 -6.41
N ASP A 411 -28.51 -10.31 -5.46
CA ASP A 411 -28.26 -11.73 -5.69
C ASP A 411 -29.52 -12.58 -5.92
N GLU A 412 -30.68 -11.95 -6.15
CA GLU A 412 -31.95 -12.61 -6.42
C GLU A 412 -31.86 -13.64 -7.57
N HIS A 413 -30.91 -13.45 -8.50
CA HIS A 413 -30.65 -14.33 -9.64
C HIS A 413 -29.32 -15.09 -9.50
N GLY A 414 -28.75 -15.14 -8.30
CA GLY A 414 -27.50 -15.81 -7.95
C GLY A 414 -26.28 -14.90 -7.99
N TRP A 415 -25.21 -15.33 -7.30
CA TRP A 415 -24.01 -14.54 -7.06
C TRP A 415 -23.28 -14.07 -8.34
N VAL A 416 -23.35 -14.85 -9.44
CA VAL A 416 -22.73 -14.46 -10.71
C VAL A 416 -23.43 -13.22 -11.29
N SER A 417 -24.78 -13.19 -11.24
CA SER A 417 -25.56 -12.03 -11.69
C SER A 417 -25.26 -10.80 -10.85
N ALA A 418 -25.15 -10.95 -9.53
CA ALA A 418 -24.78 -9.88 -8.62
C ALA A 418 -23.36 -9.35 -8.89
N ALA A 419 -22.38 -10.23 -9.11
CA ALA A 419 -21.02 -9.84 -9.45
C ALA A 419 -20.92 -9.12 -10.81
N VAL A 420 -21.70 -9.55 -11.81
CA VAL A 420 -21.78 -8.85 -13.10
C VAL A 420 -22.47 -7.49 -12.92
N GLY A 421 -23.55 -7.41 -12.14
CA GLY A 421 -24.24 -6.16 -11.81
C GLY A 421 -23.29 -5.16 -11.14
N PHE A 422 -22.52 -5.62 -10.14
CA PHE A 422 -21.48 -4.80 -9.53
C PHE A 422 -20.43 -4.37 -10.56
N GLY A 423 -19.98 -5.27 -11.42
CA GLY A 423 -19.04 -4.95 -12.50
C GLY A 423 -19.57 -3.86 -13.44
N LEU A 424 -20.87 -3.85 -13.73
CA LEU A 424 -21.51 -2.87 -14.60
C LEU A 424 -21.83 -1.53 -13.91
N HIS A 425 -21.80 -1.48 -12.59
CA HIS A 425 -22.01 -0.24 -11.82
C HIS A 425 -21.00 0.86 -12.18
N PHE A 426 -19.86 0.51 -12.79
CA PHE A 426 -18.80 1.46 -13.15
C PHE A 426 -19.30 2.65 -13.97
N ILE A 427 -20.30 2.46 -14.82
CA ILE A 427 -20.82 3.52 -15.72
C ILE A 427 -21.36 4.71 -14.91
N ALA A 428 -22.02 4.42 -13.79
CA ALA A 428 -22.57 5.42 -12.87
C ALA A 428 -21.54 5.90 -11.83
N SER A 429 -20.45 5.17 -11.63
CA SER A 429 -19.46 5.46 -10.56
C SER A 429 -18.51 6.60 -10.93
N PRO A 430 -18.35 7.62 -10.08
CA PRO A 430 -17.35 8.67 -10.28
C PRO A 430 -15.90 8.09 -10.25
N VAL A 431 -15.71 6.94 -9.63
CA VAL A 431 -14.41 6.24 -9.55
C VAL A 431 -13.88 5.90 -10.94
N PHE A 432 -14.72 5.33 -11.80
CA PHE A 432 -14.34 5.00 -13.17
C PHE A 432 -13.94 6.23 -13.97
N TRP A 433 -14.73 7.30 -13.89
CA TRP A 433 -14.46 8.52 -14.65
C TRP A 433 -13.19 9.23 -14.21
N LEU A 434 -12.87 9.21 -12.91
CA LEU A 434 -11.60 9.72 -12.40
C LEU A 434 -10.41 8.85 -12.83
N ALA A 435 -10.54 7.53 -12.83
CA ALA A 435 -9.54 6.62 -13.37
C ALA A 435 -9.30 6.86 -14.85
N PHE A 436 -10.38 6.99 -15.62
CA PHE A 436 -10.31 7.28 -17.06
C PHE A 436 -9.72 8.66 -17.35
N ALA A 437 -10.07 9.69 -16.57
CA ALA A 437 -9.49 11.03 -16.71
C ALA A 437 -7.97 11.01 -16.48
N GLY A 438 -7.50 10.27 -15.44
CA GLY A 438 -6.08 10.09 -15.18
C GLY A 438 -5.36 9.35 -16.32
N PHE A 439 -5.98 8.30 -16.87
CA PHE A 439 -5.50 7.58 -18.04
C PHE A 439 -5.38 8.50 -19.26
N ALA A 440 -6.47 9.22 -19.61
CA ALA A 440 -6.53 10.08 -20.78
C ALA A 440 -5.49 11.22 -20.67
N LEU A 441 -5.41 11.87 -19.51
CA LEU A 441 -4.42 12.93 -19.25
C LEU A 441 -2.99 12.42 -19.42
N THR A 442 -2.68 11.28 -18.83
CA THR A 442 -1.33 10.70 -18.88
C THR A 442 -0.98 10.24 -20.29
N THR A 443 -1.94 9.66 -21.02
CA THR A 443 -1.79 9.30 -22.43
C THR A 443 -1.47 10.53 -23.28
N TYR A 444 -2.22 11.62 -23.09
CA TYR A 444 -1.98 12.85 -23.83
C TYR A 444 -0.60 13.43 -23.54
N ILE A 445 -0.21 13.51 -22.27
CA ILE A 445 1.09 14.06 -21.86
C ILE A 445 2.26 13.21 -22.41
N TYR A 446 2.26 11.90 -22.20
CA TYR A 446 3.45 11.08 -22.46
C TYR A 446 3.53 10.49 -23.88
N LEU A 447 2.40 10.36 -24.60
CA LEU A 447 2.39 9.81 -25.96
C LEU A 447 2.22 10.88 -27.04
N PHE A 448 1.41 11.91 -26.79
CA PHE A 448 1.10 12.93 -27.81
C PHE A 448 1.86 14.24 -27.63
N ASN A 449 2.12 14.65 -26.39
CA ASN A 449 2.81 15.93 -26.11
C ASN A 449 3.83 15.83 -24.96
N PRO A 450 4.96 15.13 -25.15
CA PRO A 450 5.95 14.92 -24.09
C PRO A 450 6.52 16.21 -23.48
N SER A 451 6.62 17.30 -24.26
CA SER A 451 7.11 18.60 -23.78
C SER A 451 6.19 19.23 -22.73
N LEU A 452 4.92 18.80 -22.65
CA LEU A 452 3.98 19.29 -21.65
C LEU A 452 4.37 18.85 -20.23
N ALA A 453 4.98 17.67 -20.09
CA ALA A 453 5.47 17.19 -18.79
C ALA A 453 6.51 18.16 -18.19
N ASP A 454 7.45 18.62 -19.00
CA ASP A 454 8.49 19.56 -18.57
C ASP A 454 7.93 20.96 -18.25
N ARG A 455 6.94 21.41 -19.04
CA ARG A 455 6.23 22.66 -18.77
C ARG A 455 5.45 22.61 -17.46
N ILE A 456 4.72 21.52 -17.20
CA ILE A 456 4.00 21.31 -15.94
C ILE A 456 5.01 21.28 -14.77
N ARG A 457 6.11 20.55 -14.91
CA ARG A 457 7.16 20.47 -13.89
C ARG A 457 7.76 21.84 -13.57
N SER A 458 8.04 22.65 -14.58
CA SER A 458 8.57 24.01 -14.39
C SER A 458 7.55 24.97 -13.78
N ALA A 459 6.30 24.92 -14.24
CA ALA A 459 5.21 25.75 -13.70
C ALA A 459 4.85 25.38 -12.25
N ALA A 460 4.90 24.08 -11.90
CA ALA A 460 4.63 23.54 -10.57
C ALA A 460 5.92 23.23 -9.78
N ALA A 461 7.00 23.99 -9.97
CA ALA A 461 8.31 23.69 -9.38
C ALA A 461 8.30 23.58 -7.85
N TRP A 462 7.50 24.38 -7.15
CA TRP A 462 7.39 24.31 -5.69
C TRP A 462 6.67 23.04 -5.20
N PRO A 463 5.46 22.68 -5.67
CA PRO A 463 4.82 21.40 -5.32
C PRO A 463 5.70 20.20 -5.68
N VAL A 464 6.32 20.19 -6.86
CA VAL A 464 7.22 19.10 -7.28
C VAL A 464 8.38 18.94 -6.30
N ARG A 465 9.02 20.03 -5.87
CA ARG A 465 10.11 19.98 -4.88
C ARG A 465 9.64 19.46 -3.53
N VAL A 466 8.44 19.80 -3.07
CA VAL A 466 7.84 19.27 -1.82
C VAL A 466 7.64 17.76 -1.94
N LEU A 467 7.13 17.27 -3.08
CA LEU A 467 6.93 15.85 -3.34
C LEU A 467 8.25 15.08 -3.47
N GLU A 468 9.23 15.64 -4.17
CA GLU A 468 10.58 15.05 -4.29
C GLU A 468 11.27 14.93 -2.92
N ASN A 469 11.06 15.92 -2.03
CA ASN A 469 11.52 15.89 -0.65
C ASN A 469 10.60 15.09 0.30
N LYS A 470 9.63 14.35 -0.25
CA LYS A 470 8.73 13.46 0.53
C LYS A 470 8.09 14.19 1.73
N TYR A 471 7.66 15.43 1.52
CA TYR A 471 7.11 16.35 2.55
C TYR A 471 8.05 16.62 3.74
N GLY A 472 9.35 16.34 3.63
CA GLY A 472 10.32 16.54 4.71
C GLY A 472 10.28 15.49 5.84
N PHE A 473 9.52 14.42 5.73
CA PHE A 473 9.45 13.39 6.77
C PHE A 473 10.79 12.70 7.03
N ASP A 474 11.61 12.47 5.99
CA ASP A 474 12.96 11.94 6.16
C ASP A 474 13.83 12.88 7.01
N ASP A 475 13.74 14.18 6.74
CA ASP A 475 14.48 15.20 7.51
C ASP A 475 14.00 15.29 8.96
N LEU A 476 12.68 15.18 9.19
CA LEU A 476 12.10 15.15 10.54
C LEU A 476 12.67 13.99 11.36
N TRP A 477 12.70 12.78 10.80
CA TRP A 477 13.20 11.59 11.49
C TRP A 477 14.72 11.61 11.68
N ILE A 478 15.47 11.91 10.60
CA ILE A 478 16.95 11.79 10.61
C ILE A 478 17.58 13.00 11.27
N LYS A 479 17.25 14.23 10.82
CA LYS A 479 17.87 15.47 11.31
C LYS A 479 17.19 16.00 12.58
N GLY A 480 15.86 15.89 12.65
CA GLY A 480 15.07 16.36 13.79
C GLY A 480 15.24 15.46 15.00
N LEU A 481 14.66 14.27 14.95
CA LEU A 481 14.61 13.36 16.11
C LEU A 481 15.98 12.71 16.40
N ALA A 482 16.54 11.96 15.45
CA ALA A 482 17.81 11.27 15.67
C ALA A 482 18.97 12.26 15.87
N GLY A 483 19.13 13.25 14.99
CA GLY A 483 20.17 14.27 15.12
C GLY A 483 19.96 15.20 16.31
N GLY A 484 18.71 15.44 16.71
CA GLY A 484 18.35 16.16 17.94
C GLY A 484 18.79 15.45 19.20
N SER A 485 18.54 14.13 19.27
CA SER A 485 18.96 13.29 20.40
C SER A 485 20.48 13.25 20.55
N VAL A 486 21.22 13.12 19.45
CA VAL A 486 22.70 13.18 19.46
C VAL A 486 23.20 14.53 19.97
N ARG A 487 22.62 15.63 19.46
CA ARG A 487 22.98 17.00 19.92
C ARG A 487 22.65 17.22 21.39
N LEU A 488 21.55 16.67 21.88
CA LEU A 488 21.18 16.73 23.30
C LEU A 488 22.20 15.97 24.15
N GLY A 489 22.55 14.72 23.75
CA GLY A 489 23.54 13.92 24.45
C GLY A 489 24.97 14.51 24.45
N GLN A 490 25.32 15.31 23.44
CA GLN A 490 26.59 16.04 23.40
C GLN A 490 26.60 17.27 24.31
N ARG A 491 25.44 17.78 24.72
CA ARG A 491 25.30 18.94 25.60
C ARG A 491 25.15 18.59 27.08
N LEU A 492 24.71 17.36 27.38
CA LEU A 492 24.64 16.76 28.70
C LEU A 492 25.98 16.16 29.10
#